data_12c9872b74d3f92aa2e7e233ecb47d07
#
_entry.id   12c9872b74d3f92aa2e7e233ecb47d07
#
_cell.length_a   1.000
_cell.length_b   1.000
_cell.length_c   1.000
_cell.angle_alpha   90.00
_cell.angle_beta   90.00
_cell.angle_gamma   90.00
#
_symmetry.space_group_name_H-M   'P 1'
#
loop_
_entity.id
_entity.type
_entity.pdbx_description
1 polymer ?
#
loop_
_entity_poly.entity_id
_entity_poly.type
_entity_poly.pdbx_seq_one_letter_code
_entity_poly.pdbx_strand_id
1 'polypeptide(L)'
;TATQVHINVALDTPLVPEALPEPVGEPRRVGPGALEGSRDWVDHGAVDVDLTRNTLVIAGDEAWDVPGLEHVPTIAEPTAPAPFHQVHPLAARFFAKSEVAISHDGGDFSAETKPDQLIVVGHPTLHRDVMALMADPDIEVIGISRTDTFTGHPDRRGSRVNATGQSTDAWIKICEAAGEVGAQTVRDALTEDEFGLTGMHVAAAVCDTLGVGDTLVVGSSNPVRDVSMVGMPFDGVTTISARGAAGIDGTVSQAVGVALATQALHPDEIRAPRTVALMGDLTFLHDVNGLLIGPDEPRPGNLTIVVANDDGGGIFHTLEAGAESVERDFERVFGTGHHVGVEKLAQAYGADYEHAGSLQELLQTLIRLEAEPNPITVIEVDTTRATRRALAQRLAR
;
A
#
# COMPACT_ATOMS: atom_id res chain seq x y z
N THR A 1 14.93 -10.16 5.82
CA THR A 1 14.96 -10.42 4.36
C THR A 1 14.47 -11.83 4.12
N ALA A 2 13.37 -11.99 3.37
CA ALA A 2 13.02 -13.29 2.85
C ALA A 2 14.21 -13.76 1.99
N THR A 3 14.92 -14.76 2.46
CA THR A 3 16.04 -15.33 1.70
C THR A 3 15.45 -15.96 0.45
N GLN A 4 15.88 -15.52 -0.74
CA GLN A 4 15.52 -16.21 -1.97
C GLN A 4 16.01 -17.64 -1.87
N VAL A 5 15.09 -18.59 -1.95
CA VAL A 5 15.43 -20.01 -1.91
C VAL A 5 15.29 -20.56 -3.34
N HIS A 6 16.39 -21.07 -3.89
CA HIS A 6 16.36 -21.85 -5.11
C HIS A 6 16.39 -23.34 -4.74
N ILE A 7 15.29 -24.05 -5.07
CA ILE A 7 15.20 -25.50 -4.88
C ILE A 7 15.28 -26.17 -6.24
N ASN A 8 16.34 -26.91 -6.47
CA ASN A 8 16.46 -27.77 -7.65
C ASN A 8 16.14 -29.21 -7.26
N VAL A 9 15.03 -29.73 -7.78
CA VAL A 9 14.62 -31.12 -7.55
C VAL A 9 14.94 -31.93 -8.82
N ALA A 10 15.98 -32.72 -8.73
CA ALA A 10 16.30 -33.67 -9.81
C ALA A 10 15.33 -34.88 -9.74
N LEU A 11 14.59 -35.08 -10.80
CA LEU A 11 13.64 -36.19 -10.91
C LEU A 11 14.20 -37.23 -11.89
N ASP A 12 14.05 -38.49 -11.53
CA ASP A 12 14.38 -39.64 -12.39
C ASP A 12 13.21 -40.62 -12.43
N THR A 13 13.17 -41.46 -13.43
CA THR A 13 12.10 -42.46 -13.58
C THR A 13 12.23 -43.58 -12.53
N PRO A 14 11.09 -44.12 -12.04
CA PRO A 14 9.70 -43.78 -12.41
C PRO A 14 9.22 -42.49 -11.76
N LEU A 15 8.63 -41.60 -12.57
CA LEU A 15 8.09 -40.30 -12.10
C LEU A 15 6.73 -40.43 -11.40
N VAL A 16 6.11 -41.61 -11.50
CA VAL A 16 4.86 -41.92 -10.82
C VAL A 16 5.12 -43.13 -9.93
N PRO A 17 4.84 -43.09 -8.63
CA PRO A 17 5.02 -44.23 -7.77
C PRO A 17 4.01 -45.35 -8.10
N GLU A 18 4.38 -46.62 -7.91
CA GLU A 18 3.49 -47.76 -8.12
C GLU A 18 2.26 -47.77 -7.21
N ALA A 19 2.40 -47.13 -6.00
CA ALA A 19 1.30 -46.85 -5.08
C ALA A 19 1.48 -45.44 -4.51
N LEU A 20 0.38 -44.71 -4.41
CA LEU A 20 0.40 -43.39 -3.76
C LEU A 20 0.84 -43.58 -2.29
N PRO A 21 1.80 -42.83 -1.80
CA PRO A 21 2.15 -42.85 -0.37
C PRO A 21 0.92 -42.51 0.46
N GLU A 22 0.74 -43.21 1.57
CA GLU A 22 -0.30 -42.81 2.55
C GLU A 22 -0.06 -41.36 2.97
N PRO A 23 -1.11 -40.53 3.12
CA PRO A 23 -0.96 -39.16 3.58
C PRO A 23 -0.20 -39.14 4.91
N VAL A 24 0.96 -38.50 4.95
CA VAL A 24 1.77 -38.38 6.16
C VAL A 24 1.12 -37.35 7.10
N GLY A 25 0.10 -37.79 7.82
CA GLY A 25 -0.58 -36.97 8.82
C GLY A 25 -1.53 -35.90 8.23
N GLU A 26 -2.37 -35.35 9.10
CA GLU A 26 -3.14 -34.16 8.72
C GLU A 26 -2.19 -33.01 8.41
N PRO A 27 -2.48 -32.20 7.37
CA PRO A 27 -1.69 -31.01 7.09
C PRO A 27 -1.63 -30.16 8.36
N ARG A 28 -0.43 -29.91 8.85
CA ARG A 28 -0.22 -29.10 10.05
C ARG A 28 -0.78 -27.71 9.76
N ARG A 29 -1.90 -27.37 10.40
CA ARG A 29 -2.42 -25.99 10.35
C ARG A 29 -1.34 -25.08 10.90
N VAL A 30 -0.82 -24.22 10.05
CA VAL A 30 0.12 -23.17 10.45
C VAL A 30 -0.75 -22.06 11.03
N GLY A 31 -0.82 -21.96 12.34
CA GLY A 31 -1.50 -20.83 13.00
C GLY A 31 -0.75 -19.51 12.79
N PRO A 32 -1.41 -18.37 13.01
CA PRO A 32 -0.81 -17.05 12.80
C PRO A 32 0.58 -16.87 13.42
N GLY A 33 0.81 -17.40 14.63
CA GLY A 33 2.11 -17.34 15.32
C GLY A 33 3.22 -18.22 14.72
N ALA A 34 2.91 -19.14 13.81
CA ALA A 34 3.94 -19.99 13.21
C ALA A 34 4.65 -19.32 12.03
N LEU A 35 4.07 -18.26 11.46
CA LEU A 35 4.71 -17.42 10.44
C LEU A 35 5.67 -16.40 11.08
N GLU A 36 5.42 -15.99 12.31
CA GLU A 36 6.33 -15.11 13.07
C GLU A 36 7.65 -15.79 13.45
N GLY A 37 7.66 -17.12 13.61
CA GLY A 37 8.85 -17.90 13.99
C GLY A 37 9.79 -18.30 12.85
N SER A 38 9.47 -17.98 11.58
CA SER A 38 10.25 -18.41 10.41
C SER A 38 11.16 -17.33 9.81
N ARG A 39 11.12 -16.10 10.34
CA ARG A 39 12.04 -15.04 9.92
C ARG A 39 13.18 -14.95 10.93
N ASP A 40 14.40 -15.19 10.47
CA ASP A 40 15.59 -14.87 11.24
C ASP A 40 15.71 -13.32 11.30
N TRP A 41 15.19 -12.75 12.38
CA TRP A 41 15.33 -11.33 12.64
C TRP A 41 16.77 -11.00 12.98
N VAL A 42 17.31 -9.99 12.32
CA VAL A 42 18.65 -9.47 12.63
C VAL A 42 18.52 -8.48 13.79
N ASP A 43 19.28 -8.71 14.86
CA ASP A 43 19.34 -7.79 15.98
C ASP A 43 20.53 -6.82 15.82
N HIS A 44 20.23 -5.58 15.46
CA HIS A 44 21.19 -4.49 15.38
C HIS A 44 21.37 -3.74 16.72
N GLY A 45 20.79 -4.24 17.80
CA GLY A 45 20.84 -3.60 19.11
C GLY A 45 19.81 -2.50 19.29
N ALA A 46 19.93 -1.74 20.37
CA ALA A 46 19.07 -0.62 20.70
C ALA A 46 19.76 0.72 20.43
N VAL A 47 18.97 1.72 20.03
CA VAL A 47 19.42 3.11 19.84
C VAL A 47 18.72 3.99 20.87
N ASP A 48 19.50 4.84 21.56
CA ASP A 48 18.96 5.84 22.49
C ASP A 48 18.39 7.01 21.69
N VAL A 49 17.16 7.42 21.97
CA VAL A 49 16.47 8.51 21.28
C VAL A 49 15.86 9.47 22.29
N ASP A 50 16.15 10.74 22.14
CA ASP A 50 15.54 11.84 22.93
C ASP A 50 14.33 12.40 22.17
N LEU A 51 13.13 12.05 22.61
CA LEU A 51 11.86 12.47 22.01
C LEU A 51 11.44 13.90 22.38
N THR A 52 12.22 14.61 23.20
CA THR A 52 11.99 16.06 23.43
C THR A 52 12.39 16.92 22.23
N ARG A 53 13.20 16.35 21.31
CA ARG A 53 13.54 16.91 20.00
C ARG A 53 12.35 16.76 19.05
N ASN A 54 12.22 17.62 18.06
CA ASN A 54 11.22 17.52 17.01
C ASN A 54 11.46 16.23 16.18
N THR A 55 10.74 15.18 16.54
CA THR A 55 10.91 13.84 15.99
C THR A 55 9.75 13.47 15.07
N LEU A 56 10.05 12.98 13.87
CA LEU A 56 9.07 12.42 12.94
C LEU A 56 9.44 10.97 12.64
N VAL A 57 8.47 10.06 12.70
CA VAL A 57 8.65 8.67 12.26
C VAL A 57 8.24 8.53 10.80
N ILE A 58 9.03 7.79 10.03
CA ILE A 58 8.68 7.34 8.68
C ILE A 58 8.59 5.81 8.72
N ALA A 59 7.39 5.26 8.58
CA ALA A 59 7.14 3.83 8.64
C ALA A 59 6.82 3.29 7.22
N GLY A 60 7.58 2.31 6.77
CA GLY A 60 7.43 1.71 5.45
C GLY A 60 7.10 0.23 5.50
N ASP A 61 7.40 -0.48 4.42
CA ASP A 61 7.23 -1.92 4.35
C ASP A 61 8.04 -2.62 5.45
N GLU A 62 7.52 -3.73 5.98
CA GLU A 62 8.10 -4.45 7.13
C GLU A 62 8.22 -3.60 8.43
N ALA A 63 7.57 -2.45 8.52
CA ALA A 63 7.47 -1.71 9.79
C ALA A 63 6.59 -2.48 10.79
N TRP A 64 6.81 -2.21 12.05
CA TRP A 64 6.05 -2.77 13.17
C TRP A 64 5.86 -1.72 14.26
N ASP A 65 4.99 -1.99 15.22
CA ASP A 65 4.81 -1.14 16.39
C ASP A 65 6.06 -1.20 17.27
N VAL A 66 6.88 -0.16 17.17
CA VAL A 66 8.14 -0.05 17.91
C VAL A 66 7.86 0.50 19.31
N PRO A 67 8.12 -0.29 20.39
CA PRO A 67 7.91 0.18 21.76
C PRO A 67 8.64 1.49 22.03
N GLY A 68 7.92 2.47 22.59
CA GLY A 68 8.41 3.82 22.88
C GLY A 68 8.17 4.85 21.79
N LEU A 69 7.62 4.47 20.62
CA LEU A 69 7.28 5.39 19.53
C LEU A 69 5.76 5.57 19.32
N GLU A 70 4.93 4.99 20.18
CA GLU A 70 3.46 4.91 20.01
C GLU A 70 2.78 6.28 19.82
N HIS A 71 3.35 7.33 20.41
CA HIS A 71 2.80 8.69 20.37
C HIS A 71 3.67 9.69 19.59
N VAL A 72 4.57 9.19 18.75
CA VAL A 72 5.38 10.04 17.88
C VAL A 72 4.65 10.27 16.57
N PRO A 73 4.54 11.52 16.05
CA PRO A 73 3.96 11.77 14.75
C PRO A 73 4.61 10.94 13.66
N THR A 74 3.79 10.27 12.82
CA THR A 74 4.28 9.26 11.89
C THR A 74 3.68 9.43 10.50
N ILE A 75 4.52 9.48 9.47
CA ILE A 75 4.13 9.25 8.08
C ILE A 75 4.28 7.75 7.82
N ALA A 76 3.16 7.06 7.64
CA ALA A 76 3.13 5.63 7.40
C ALA A 76 2.77 5.31 5.94
N GLU A 77 3.49 4.37 5.33
CA GLU A 77 3.09 3.77 4.05
C GLU A 77 1.98 2.73 4.28
N PRO A 78 1.15 2.39 3.28
CA PRO A 78 -0.05 1.55 3.47
C PRO A 78 0.18 0.18 4.09
N THR A 79 1.37 -0.41 3.95
CA THR A 79 1.75 -1.71 4.52
C THR A 79 2.30 -1.64 5.95
N ALA A 80 2.51 -0.43 6.47
CA ALA A 80 2.92 -0.21 7.86
C ALA A 80 1.72 -0.28 8.81
N PRO A 81 1.93 -0.52 10.12
CA PRO A 81 0.89 -0.35 11.12
C PRO A 81 0.31 1.07 11.12
N ALA A 82 -0.98 1.21 11.40
CA ALA A 82 -1.64 2.51 11.52
C ALA A 82 -1.15 3.24 12.77
N PRO A 83 -0.53 4.42 12.66
CA PRO A 83 0.01 5.13 13.81
C PRO A 83 -1.07 5.91 14.57
N PHE A 84 -0.84 6.17 15.85
CA PHE A 84 -1.76 6.99 16.66
C PHE A 84 -1.83 8.46 16.19
N HIS A 85 -0.68 9.06 15.85
CA HIS A 85 -0.60 10.40 15.26
C HIS A 85 -0.19 10.28 13.80
N GLN A 86 -1.15 9.92 12.95
CA GLN A 86 -0.90 9.79 11.52
C GLN A 86 -0.69 11.14 10.86
N VAL A 87 0.38 11.25 10.08
CA VAL A 87 0.73 12.43 9.31
C VAL A 87 0.65 12.09 7.81
N HIS A 88 -0.12 12.88 7.07
CA HIS A 88 -0.29 12.67 5.65
C HIS A 88 1.04 12.85 4.88
N PRO A 89 1.37 12.00 3.89
CA PRO A 89 2.67 12.05 3.20
C PRO A 89 2.94 13.39 2.48
N LEU A 90 1.92 14.12 2.06
CA LEU A 90 2.11 15.47 1.49
C LEU A 90 2.65 16.49 2.52
N ALA A 91 2.57 16.21 3.81
CA ALA A 91 3.15 17.06 4.85
C ALA A 91 4.68 17.14 4.74
N ALA A 92 5.34 16.16 4.13
CA ALA A 92 6.80 16.17 3.95
C ALA A 92 7.33 17.46 3.30
N ARG A 93 6.53 18.11 2.45
CA ARG A 93 6.88 19.40 1.82
C ARG A 93 6.97 20.55 2.81
N PHE A 94 6.19 20.54 3.87
CA PHE A 94 6.25 21.55 4.93
C PHE A 94 7.49 21.30 5.81
N PHE A 95 7.80 20.03 6.07
CA PHE A 95 8.95 19.63 6.86
C PHE A 95 10.30 19.86 6.16
N ALA A 96 10.31 19.92 4.83
CA ALA A 96 11.50 20.30 4.06
C ALA A 96 11.86 21.80 4.18
N LYS A 97 10.97 22.63 4.78
CA LYS A 97 11.19 24.05 5.02
C LYS A 97 11.53 24.24 6.49
N SER A 98 12.46 25.15 6.78
CA SER A 98 12.82 25.45 8.16
C SER A 98 11.70 26.22 8.87
N GLU A 99 10.93 27.00 8.13
CA GLU A 99 9.87 27.86 8.66
C GLU A 99 8.74 28.01 7.65
N VAL A 100 7.51 27.94 8.12
CA VAL A 100 6.31 28.15 7.31
C VAL A 100 5.52 29.29 7.92
N ALA A 101 5.21 30.30 7.10
CA ALA A 101 4.30 31.37 7.46
C ALA A 101 2.85 30.89 7.37
N ILE A 102 2.11 31.09 8.46
CA ILE A 102 0.69 30.72 8.58
C ILE A 102 -0.08 31.99 8.84
N SER A 103 -0.99 32.37 7.93
CA SER A 103 -1.94 33.47 8.15
C SER A 103 -3.26 32.88 8.66
N HIS A 104 -3.63 33.22 9.89
CA HIS A 104 -4.89 32.80 10.50
C HIS A 104 -5.52 33.93 11.32
N ASP A 105 -6.81 34.21 11.13
CA ASP A 105 -7.62 35.19 11.84
C ASP A 105 -7.00 36.61 12.02
N GLY A 106 -6.33 37.10 10.95
CA GLY A 106 -5.77 38.44 10.93
C GLY A 106 -4.40 38.59 11.60
N GLY A 107 -3.73 37.49 11.91
CA GLY A 107 -2.35 37.44 12.37
C GLY A 107 -1.48 36.57 11.47
N ASP A 108 -0.27 37.02 11.23
CA ASP A 108 0.78 36.19 10.57
C ASP A 108 1.60 35.54 11.67
N PHE A 109 1.63 34.22 11.64
CA PHE A 109 2.44 33.40 12.53
C PHE A 109 3.48 32.67 11.69
N SER A 110 4.63 32.40 12.28
CA SER A 110 5.59 31.49 11.68
C SER A 110 5.82 30.31 12.60
N ALA A 111 5.91 29.13 12.03
CA ALA A 111 6.19 27.90 12.75
C ALA A 111 7.43 27.24 12.17
N GLU A 112 8.32 26.81 13.06
CA GLU A 112 9.43 25.93 12.70
C GLU A 112 8.87 24.53 12.42
N THR A 113 9.00 24.08 11.18
CA THR A 113 8.38 22.83 10.71
C THR A 113 9.40 21.73 10.40
N LYS A 114 10.70 22.05 10.38
CA LYS A 114 11.74 21.07 10.11
C LYS A 114 11.96 20.17 11.34
N PRO A 115 11.91 18.82 11.18
CA PRO A 115 12.26 17.93 12.29
C PRO A 115 13.77 17.97 12.56
N ASP A 116 14.16 17.80 13.83
CA ASP A 116 15.55 17.63 14.22
C ASP A 116 16.06 16.22 13.89
N GLN A 117 15.16 15.24 13.91
CA GLN A 117 15.49 13.83 13.67
C GLN A 117 14.33 13.07 13.03
N LEU A 118 14.67 12.11 12.18
CA LEU A 118 13.77 11.13 11.60
C LEU A 118 14.09 9.75 12.16
N ILE A 119 13.05 8.99 12.51
CA ILE A 119 13.16 7.57 12.83
C ILE A 119 12.52 6.80 11.68
N VAL A 120 13.33 6.06 10.92
CA VAL A 120 12.88 5.29 9.76
C VAL A 120 12.69 3.85 10.19
N VAL A 121 11.42 3.37 10.20
CA VAL A 121 11.07 2.01 10.60
C VAL A 121 10.72 1.20 9.35
N GLY A 122 11.39 0.07 9.15
CA GLY A 122 11.22 -0.74 7.95
C GLY A 122 11.76 -0.06 6.68
N HIS A 123 11.06 -0.23 5.56
CA HIS A 123 11.56 0.12 4.23
C HIS A 123 10.59 1.03 3.45
N PRO A 124 10.49 2.33 3.78
CA PRO A 124 9.68 3.29 3.01
C PRO A 124 10.24 3.48 1.59
N THR A 125 9.34 3.57 0.59
CA THR A 125 9.72 3.62 -0.83
C THR A 125 8.79 4.43 -1.73
N LEU A 126 7.66 4.97 -1.22
CA LEU A 126 6.58 5.45 -2.10
C LEU A 126 6.71 6.91 -2.53
N HIS A 127 7.06 7.81 -1.62
CA HIS A 127 6.91 9.25 -1.83
C HIS A 127 8.25 9.95 -1.96
N ARG A 128 8.46 10.66 -3.09
CA ARG A 128 9.72 11.38 -3.37
C ARG A 128 10.03 12.45 -2.32
N ASP A 129 9.00 13.18 -1.85
CA ASP A 129 9.19 14.24 -0.86
C ASP A 129 9.61 13.68 0.51
N VAL A 130 9.07 12.51 0.90
CA VAL A 130 9.49 11.79 2.10
C VAL A 130 10.93 11.28 1.95
N MET A 131 11.27 10.72 0.79
CA MET A 131 12.65 10.27 0.51
C MET A 131 13.64 11.43 0.48
N ALA A 132 13.23 12.59 -0.03
CA ALA A 132 14.06 13.80 -0.02
C ALA A 132 14.28 14.31 1.41
N LEU A 133 13.27 14.23 2.28
CA LEU A 133 13.41 14.57 3.70
C LEU A 133 14.40 13.64 4.41
N MET A 134 14.40 12.34 4.11
CA MET A 134 15.35 11.36 4.62
C MET A 134 16.78 11.58 4.09
N ALA A 135 16.95 12.32 3.01
CA ALA A 135 18.25 12.67 2.42
C ALA A 135 18.74 14.07 2.80
N ASP A 136 17.97 14.81 3.62
CA ASP A 136 18.35 16.17 4.05
C ASP A 136 19.52 16.09 5.05
N PRO A 137 20.69 16.70 4.74
CA PRO A 137 21.89 16.60 5.58
C PRO A 137 21.76 17.32 6.94
N ASP A 138 20.76 18.17 7.12
CA ASP A 138 20.51 18.89 8.37
C ASP A 138 19.60 18.13 9.34
N ILE A 139 19.10 16.95 8.95
CA ILE A 139 18.22 16.10 9.74
C ILE A 139 18.96 14.81 10.12
N GLU A 140 19.01 14.51 11.41
CA GLU A 140 19.58 13.23 11.86
C GLU A 140 18.64 12.07 11.49
N VAL A 141 19.13 11.03 10.82
CA VAL A 141 18.35 9.87 10.42
C VAL A 141 18.74 8.64 11.24
N ILE A 142 17.75 8.05 11.91
CA ILE A 142 17.89 6.84 12.71
C ILE A 142 17.14 5.70 12.04
N GLY A 143 17.84 4.69 11.55
CA GLY A 143 17.25 3.51 10.92
C GLY A 143 16.92 2.43 11.94
N ILE A 144 15.67 1.97 11.94
CA ILE A 144 15.20 0.85 12.77
C ILE A 144 14.73 -0.27 11.84
N SER A 145 15.46 -1.38 11.84
CA SER A 145 15.19 -2.52 10.98
C SER A 145 15.39 -3.84 11.73
N ARG A 146 14.65 -4.85 11.30
CA ARG A 146 14.81 -6.26 11.72
C ARG A 146 15.39 -7.12 10.58
N THR A 147 15.85 -6.49 9.51
CA THR A 147 16.49 -7.14 8.36
C THR A 147 17.95 -6.68 8.23
N ASP A 148 18.71 -7.25 7.30
CA ASP A 148 20.10 -6.86 7.05
C ASP A 148 20.24 -5.47 6.39
N THR A 149 19.12 -4.90 5.93
CA THR A 149 19.12 -3.68 5.14
C THR A 149 18.41 -2.54 5.84
N PHE A 150 18.79 -1.32 5.48
CA PHE A 150 18.18 -0.07 5.92
C PHE A 150 17.87 0.78 4.69
N THR A 151 16.76 1.50 4.72
CA THR A 151 16.45 2.45 3.64
C THR A 151 17.31 3.71 3.81
N GLY A 152 17.94 4.14 2.72
CA GLY A 152 18.82 5.30 2.73
C GLY A 152 20.17 5.03 3.44
N HIS A 153 20.70 6.07 4.01
CA HIS A 153 22.00 6.05 4.74
C HIS A 153 21.80 6.63 6.15
N PRO A 154 21.17 5.88 7.08
CA PRO A 154 20.93 6.39 8.41
C PRO A 154 22.24 6.63 9.18
N ASP A 155 22.29 7.71 9.98
CA ASP A 155 23.42 8.08 10.83
C ASP A 155 23.61 7.08 11.97
N ARG A 156 22.48 6.57 12.50
CA ARG A 156 22.45 5.54 13.54
C ARG A 156 21.53 4.39 13.14
N ARG A 157 21.81 3.19 13.62
CA ARG A 157 21.11 1.96 13.25
C ARG A 157 20.79 1.14 14.47
N GLY A 158 19.60 0.52 14.48
CA GLY A 158 19.16 -0.39 15.52
C GLY A 158 17.98 -1.25 15.12
N SER A 159 17.58 -2.15 15.99
CA SER A 159 16.33 -2.92 15.90
C SER A 159 15.35 -2.56 17.01
N ARG A 160 15.79 -1.79 17.99
CA ARG A 160 15.00 -1.33 19.13
C ARG A 160 15.34 0.13 19.44
N VAL A 161 14.41 0.78 20.13
CA VAL A 161 14.57 2.16 20.59
C VAL A 161 14.54 2.20 22.12
N ASN A 162 15.49 2.90 22.72
CA ASN A 162 15.43 3.33 24.11
C ASN A 162 14.99 4.79 24.12
N ALA A 163 13.69 5.04 24.15
CA ALA A 163 13.14 6.39 24.12
C ALA A 163 13.26 7.07 25.49
N THR A 164 13.63 8.35 25.50
CA THR A 164 13.58 9.25 26.66
C THR A 164 12.80 10.50 26.32
N GLY A 165 12.07 11.04 27.29
CA GLY A 165 11.19 12.18 27.06
C GLY A 165 9.94 11.82 26.27
N GLN A 166 9.28 12.81 25.72
CA GLN A 166 8.06 12.69 24.90
C GLN A 166 8.04 13.81 23.86
N SER A 167 7.38 13.59 22.73
CA SER A 167 7.09 14.66 21.77
C SER A 167 6.32 15.80 22.44
N THR A 168 6.74 17.03 22.16
CA THR A 168 6.05 18.20 22.71
C THR A 168 4.68 18.37 22.07
N ASP A 169 3.70 18.87 22.84
CA ASP A 169 2.36 19.19 22.30
C ASP A 169 2.42 20.16 21.12
N ALA A 170 3.41 21.07 21.12
CA ALA A 170 3.61 21.99 20.02
C ALA A 170 4.02 21.28 18.74
N TRP A 171 4.96 20.34 18.82
CA TRP A 171 5.40 19.56 17.68
C TRP A 171 4.30 18.64 17.13
N ILE A 172 3.56 17.96 18.02
CA ILE A 172 2.41 17.13 17.63
C ILE A 172 1.40 17.95 16.83
N LYS A 173 1.01 19.16 17.34
CA LYS A 173 0.07 20.05 16.66
C LYS A 173 0.58 20.54 15.29
N ILE A 174 1.87 20.80 15.15
CA ILE A 174 2.47 21.17 13.86
C ILE A 174 2.34 20.00 12.87
N CYS A 175 2.65 18.78 13.30
CA CYS A 175 2.54 17.59 12.46
C CYS A 175 1.08 17.29 12.07
N GLU A 176 0.14 17.39 13.02
CA GLU A 176 -1.28 17.22 12.77
C GLU A 176 -1.82 18.26 11.78
N ALA A 177 -1.47 19.53 11.97
CA ALA A 177 -1.88 20.60 11.06
C ALA A 177 -1.31 20.40 9.64
N ALA A 178 -0.03 20.04 9.53
CA ALA A 178 0.59 19.74 8.25
C ALA A 178 -0.05 18.52 7.57
N GLY A 179 -0.37 17.49 8.36
CA GLY A 179 -1.08 16.28 7.90
C GLY A 179 -2.49 16.62 7.39
N GLU A 180 -3.25 17.39 8.14
CA GLU A 180 -4.62 17.81 7.77
C GLU A 180 -4.63 18.65 6.48
N VAL A 181 -3.70 19.60 6.32
CA VAL A 181 -3.54 20.36 5.07
C VAL A 181 -3.26 19.43 3.90
N GLY A 182 -2.39 18.42 4.08
CA GLY A 182 -2.11 17.43 3.06
C GLY A 182 -3.34 16.60 2.67
N ALA A 183 -4.06 16.08 3.65
CA ALA A 183 -5.29 15.32 3.45
C ALA A 183 -6.39 16.15 2.80
N GLN A 184 -6.58 17.41 3.24
CA GLN A 184 -7.56 18.32 2.65
C GLN A 184 -7.22 18.65 1.19
N THR A 185 -5.93 18.83 0.87
CA THR A 185 -5.48 19.05 -0.51
C THR A 185 -5.91 17.91 -1.45
N VAL A 186 -5.83 16.66 -0.97
CA VAL A 186 -6.29 15.49 -1.75
C VAL A 186 -7.81 15.49 -1.88
N ARG A 187 -8.54 15.68 -0.77
CA ARG A 187 -10.01 15.74 -0.78
C ARG A 187 -10.53 16.79 -1.77
N ASP A 188 -9.96 17.99 -1.71
CA ASP A 188 -10.36 19.09 -2.61
C ASP A 188 -10.08 18.73 -4.07
N ALA A 189 -8.89 18.21 -4.38
CA ALA A 189 -8.53 17.83 -5.73
C ALA A 189 -9.45 16.73 -6.31
N LEU A 190 -9.90 15.78 -5.48
CA LEU A 190 -10.83 14.73 -5.90
C LEU A 190 -12.26 15.23 -6.14
N THR A 191 -12.60 16.47 -5.75
CA THR A 191 -13.90 17.10 -6.08
C THR A 191 -13.84 17.97 -7.34
N GLU A 192 -12.67 18.18 -7.93
CA GLU A 192 -12.49 19.00 -9.12
C GLU A 192 -12.84 18.19 -10.39
N ASP A 193 -13.94 18.54 -11.07
CA ASP A 193 -14.45 17.84 -12.27
C ASP A 193 -13.43 17.73 -13.41
N GLU A 194 -12.45 18.64 -13.46
CA GLU A 194 -11.44 18.68 -14.52
C GLU A 194 -10.56 17.43 -14.58
N PHE A 195 -10.45 16.70 -13.47
CA PHE A 195 -9.63 15.49 -13.44
C PHE A 195 -10.36 14.23 -13.90
N GLY A 196 -11.71 14.25 -13.93
CA GLY A 196 -12.52 13.09 -14.25
C GLY A 196 -12.30 11.93 -13.25
N LEU A 197 -12.76 10.74 -13.59
CA LEU A 197 -12.58 9.54 -12.75
C LEU A 197 -11.17 8.97 -12.93
N THR A 198 -10.32 9.15 -11.94
CA THR A 198 -8.92 8.63 -11.92
C THR A 198 -8.77 7.45 -10.97
N GLY A 199 -7.66 6.71 -11.06
CA GLY A 199 -7.34 5.64 -10.12
C GLY A 199 -7.30 6.10 -8.66
N MET A 200 -7.02 7.38 -8.37
CA MET A 200 -7.06 7.91 -7.00
C MET A 200 -8.49 8.03 -6.45
N HIS A 201 -9.48 8.35 -7.30
CA HIS A 201 -10.90 8.30 -6.91
C HIS A 201 -11.33 6.87 -6.59
N VAL A 202 -10.86 5.90 -7.40
CA VAL A 202 -11.12 4.47 -7.14
C VAL A 202 -10.50 4.04 -5.82
N ALA A 203 -9.27 4.46 -5.55
CA ALA A 203 -8.59 4.18 -4.28
C ALA A 203 -9.36 4.77 -3.08
N ALA A 204 -9.84 6.02 -3.19
CA ALA A 204 -10.66 6.64 -2.16
C ALA A 204 -11.95 5.83 -1.90
N ALA A 205 -12.70 5.46 -2.96
CA ALA A 205 -13.92 4.67 -2.82
C ALA A 205 -13.67 3.30 -2.19
N VAL A 206 -12.60 2.61 -2.57
CA VAL A 206 -12.22 1.33 -1.97
C VAL A 206 -11.91 1.52 -0.50
N CYS A 207 -11.03 2.48 -0.15
CA CYS A 207 -10.64 2.72 1.23
C CYS A 207 -11.81 3.14 2.13
N ASP A 208 -12.74 3.96 1.64
CA ASP A 208 -13.93 4.42 2.37
C ASP A 208 -14.90 3.28 2.72
N THR A 209 -14.83 2.15 2.02
CA THR A 209 -15.68 0.98 2.29
C THR A 209 -15.00 -0.09 3.14
N LEU A 210 -13.71 0.07 3.49
CA LEU A 210 -13.01 -0.90 4.34
C LEU A 210 -13.41 -0.75 5.80
N GLY A 211 -13.61 -1.87 6.46
CA GLY A 211 -13.92 -1.96 7.89
C GLY A 211 -12.88 -2.73 8.68
N VAL A 212 -13.03 -2.70 10.01
CA VAL A 212 -12.17 -3.47 10.91
C VAL A 212 -12.26 -4.97 10.59
N GLY A 213 -11.14 -5.62 10.41
CA GLY A 213 -11.02 -7.04 10.04
C GLY A 213 -10.87 -7.28 8.54
N ASP A 214 -11.11 -6.27 7.68
CA ASP A 214 -10.87 -6.39 6.25
C ASP A 214 -9.39 -6.48 5.91
N THR A 215 -9.09 -7.15 4.81
CA THR A 215 -7.74 -7.18 4.23
C THR A 215 -7.75 -6.52 2.86
N LEU A 216 -6.85 -5.54 2.66
CA LEU A 216 -6.63 -4.86 1.39
C LEU A 216 -5.35 -5.38 0.74
N VAL A 217 -5.46 -5.97 -0.45
CA VAL A 217 -4.31 -6.31 -1.29
C VAL A 217 -4.14 -5.23 -2.34
N VAL A 218 -2.97 -4.61 -2.39
CA VAL A 218 -2.74 -3.47 -3.30
C VAL A 218 -1.66 -3.79 -4.32
N GLY A 219 -2.01 -3.66 -5.58
CA GLY A 219 -1.07 -3.78 -6.68
C GLY A 219 -0.01 -2.67 -6.67
N SER A 220 1.17 -3.01 -7.14
CA SER A 220 2.26 -2.06 -7.37
C SER A 220 1.85 -0.95 -8.35
N SER A 221 2.75 -0.01 -8.63
CA SER A 221 2.54 1.12 -9.52
C SER A 221 1.71 2.24 -8.88
N ASN A 222 0.65 2.74 -9.55
CA ASN A 222 -0.21 3.80 -9.03
C ASN A 222 -1.06 3.37 -7.83
N PRO A 223 -1.71 2.19 -7.82
CA PRO A 223 -2.65 1.83 -6.75
C PRO A 223 -2.09 2.00 -5.34
N VAL A 224 -0.89 1.49 -5.07
CA VAL A 224 -0.29 1.60 -3.73
C VAL A 224 0.04 3.05 -3.33
N ARG A 225 0.34 3.90 -4.32
CA ARG A 225 0.55 5.34 -4.08
C ARG A 225 -0.76 6.06 -3.83
N ASP A 226 -1.79 5.69 -4.59
CA ASP A 226 -3.12 6.28 -4.47
C ASP A 226 -3.76 5.96 -3.11
N VAL A 227 -3.68 4.72 -2.62
CA VAL A 227 -4.19 4.37 -1.30
C VAL A 227 -3.43 5.09 -0.17
N SER A 228 -2.12 5.32 -0.35
CA SER A 228 -1.35 6.14 0.59
C SER A 228 -1.81 7.61 0.61
N MET A 229 -2.12 8.17 -0.56
CA MET A 229 -2.60 9.56 -0.68
C MET A 229 -4.01 9.75 -0.15
N VAL A 230 -4.85 8.73 -0.14
CA VAL A 230 -6.21 8.81 0.41
C VAL A 230 -6.30 8.43 1.89
N GLY A 231 -5.16 8.20 2.55
CA GLY A 231 -5.07 8.13 4.01
C GLY A 231 -4.71 6.77 4.63
N MET A 232 -4.48 5.71 3.82
CA MET A 232 -3.99 4.44 4.37
C MET A 232 -2.62 4.60 5.05
N PRO A 233 -2.30 3.83 6.09
CA PRO A 233 -3.06 2.70 6.67
C PRO A 233 -4.18 3.12 7.62
N PHE A 234 -5.23 2.30 7.75
CA PHE A 234 -6.30 2.48 8.73
C PHE A 234 -6.19 1.42 9.83
N ASP A 235 -6.52 1.81 11.07
CA ASP A 235 -6.54 0.87 12.19
C ASP A 235 -7.57 -0.24 11.96
N GLY A 236 -7.16 -1.47 12.24
CA GLY A 236 -7.99 -2.67 12.06
C GLY A 236 -8.09 -3.18 10.62
N VAL A 237 -7.46 -2.53 9.63
CA VAL A 237 -7.35 -3.01 8.24
C VAL A 237 -5.93 -3.50 7.98
N THR A 238 -5.81 -4.75 7.51
CA THR A 238 -4.51 -5.29 7.11
C THR A 238 -4.25 -4.95 5.64
N THR A 239 -3.15 -4.25 5.34
CA THR A 239 -2.75 -3.95 3.96
C THR A 239 -1.56 -4.80 3.52
N ILE A 240 -1.68 -5.46 2.38
CA ILE A 240 -0.65 -6.30 1.77
C ILE A 240 -0.33 -5.77 0.37
N SER A 241 0.94 -5.57 0.09
CA SER A 241 1.42 -5.13 -1.23
C SER A 241 2.80 -5.72 -1.50
N ALA A 242 3.10 -6.04 -2.75
CA ALA A 242 4.45 -6.41 -3.16
C ALA A 242 5.34 -5.16 -3.10
N ARG A 243 6.17 -5.09 -2.03
CA ARG A 243 7.19 -4.05 -1.84
C ARG A 243 8.57 -4.69 -2.08
N GLY A 244 9.63 -4.01 -1.88
CA GLY A 244 10.95 -4.55 -2.25
C GLY A 244 11.09 -4.73 -3.77
N ALA A 245 10.92 -5.93 -4.29
CA ALA A 245 10.79 -6.19 -5.74
C ALA A 245 9.34 -5.92 -6.20
N ALA A 246 8.99 -4.65 -6.33
CA ALA A 246 7.63 -4.17 -6.56
C ALA A 246 7.15 -4.38 -8.01
N GLY A 247 7.02 -5.64 -8.44
CA GLY A 247 6.47 -6.02 -9.75
C GLY A 247 4.95 -5.97 -9.80
N ILE A 248 4.40 -6.07 -11.02
CA ILE A 248 2.95 -6.20 -11.28
C ILE A 248 2.55 -7.66 -11.52
N ASP A 249 3.50 -8.56 -11.48
CA ASP A 249 3.33 -10.01 -11.62
C ASP A 249 2.78 -10.64 -10.33
N GLY A 250 2.01 -11.72 -10.45
CA GLY A 250 1.52 -12.51 -9.32
C GLY A 250 0.50 -11.84 -8.40
N THR A 251 -0.03 -10.66 -8.74
CA THR A 251 -0.90 -9.89 -7.82
C THR A 251 -2.28 -10.52 -7.66
N VAL A 252 -2.85 -11.08 -8.73
CA VAL A 252 -4.15 -11.80 -8.65
C VAL A 252 -3.99 -13.07 -7.84
N SER A 253 -2.92 -13.84 -8.09
CA SER A 253 -2.58 -15.05 -7.32
C SER A 253 -2.35 -14.72 -5.84
N GLN A 254 -1.69 -13.59 -5.54
CA GLN A 254 -1.52 -13.11 -4.17
C GLN A 254 -2.86 -12.79 -3.52
N ALA A 255 -3.77 -12.10 -4.21
CA ALA A 255 -5.10 -11.77 -3.69
C ALA A 255 -5.92 -13.04 -3.38
N VAL A 256 -5.89 -14.03 -4.27
CA VAL A 256 -6.53 -15.34 -4.04
C VAL A 256 -5.91 -16.04 -2.82
N GLY A 257 -4.59 -16.08 -2.73
CA GLY A 257 -3.89 -16.71 -1.60
C GLY A 257 -4.17 -16.02 -0.27
N VAL A 258 -4.21 -14.69 -0.25
CA VAL A 258 -4.55 -13.90 0.95
C VAL A 258 -6.00 -14.17 1.38
N ALA A 259 -6.95 -14.16 0.46
CA ALA A 259 -8.35 -14.45 0.77
C ALA A 259 -8.55 -15.86 1.33
N LEU A 260 -7.86 -16.86 0.78
CA LEU A 260 -7.87 -18.23 1.30
C LEU A 260 -7.22 -18.33 2.68
N ALA A 261 -6.11 -17.63 2.92
CA ALA A 261 -5.43 -17.59 4.20
C ALA A 261 -6.33 -16.93 5.27
N THR A 262 -6.93 -15.78 4.95
CA THR A 262 -7.86 -15.07 5.84
C THR A 262 -9.05 -15.98 6.20
N GLN A 263 -9.64 -16.64 5.21
CA GLN A 263 -10.73 -17.60 5.44
C GLN A 263 -10.29 -18.77 6.33
N ALA A 264 -9.08 -19.30 6.13
CA ALA A 264 -8.56 -20.42 6.93
C ALA A 264 -8.26 -20.03 8.39
N LEU A 265 -7.97 -18.75 8.66
CA LEU A 265 -7.78 -18.23 10.02
C LEU A 265 -9.09 -18.03 10.78
N HIS A 266 -10.22 -17.96 10.06
CA HIS A 266 -11.57 -17.75 10.62
C HIS A 266 -12.53 -18.90 10.28
N PRO A 267 -12.20 -20.17 10.61
CA PRO A 267 -12.94 -21.34 10.15
C PRO A 267 -14.37 -21.45 10.74
N ASP A 268 -14.59 -20.81 11.87
CA ASP A 268 -15.86 -20.86 12.60
C ASP A 268 -16.82 -19.71 12.26
N GLU A 269 -16.37 -18.76 11.43
CA GLU A 269 -17.21 -17.66 10.98
C GLU A 269 -18.12 -18.09 9.83
N ILE A 270 -19.39 -17.71 9.94
CA ILE A 270 -20.41 -18.02 8.89
C ILE A 270 -20.03 -17.36 7.57
N ARG A 271 -19.33 -16.25 7.65
CA ARG A 271 -18.89 -15.43 6.52
C ARG A 271 -17.39 -15.22 6.61
N ALA A 272 -16.66 -15.57 5.56
CA ALA A 272 -15.23 -15.29 5.49
C ALA A 272 -15.00 -13.77 5.58
N PRO A 273 -13.99 -13.31 6.36
CA PRO A 273 -13.58 -11.92 6.36
C PRO A 273 -13.29 -11.43 4.92
N ARG A 274 -13.63 -10.19 4.65
CA ARG A 274 -13.52 -9.63 3.31
C ARG A 274 -12.06 -9.40 2.92
N THR A 275 -11.70 -9.81 1.70
CA THR A 275 -10.46 -9.40 1.04
C THR A 275 -10.81 -8.57 -0.19
N VAL A 276 -10.33 -7.33 -0.22
CA VAL A 276 -10.45 -6.45 -1.38
C VAL A 276 -9.07 -6.29 -2.01
N ALA A 277 -8.96 -6.53 -3.31
CA ALA A 277 -7.74 -6.30 -4.06
C ALA A 277 -7.91 -5.11 -5.00
N LEU A 278 -7.06 -4.09 -4.89
CA LEU A 278 -7.05 -2.94 -5.79
C LEU A 278 -5.82 -2.99 -6.68
N MET A 279 -6.01 -2.98 -7.99
CA MET A 279 -4.92 -3.04 -8.96
C MET A 279 -5.26 -2.31 -10.26
N GLY A 280 -4.23 -2.00 -11.05
CA GLY A 280 -4.42 -1.50 -12.41
C GLY A 280 -4.70 -2.64 -13.40
N ASP A 281 -5.18 -2.26 -14.58
CA ASP A 281 -5.48 -3.15 -15.70
C ASP A 281 -4.28 -4.01 -16.14
N LEU A 282 -3.10 -3.40 -16.32
CA LEU A 282 -1.89 -4.15 -16.69
C LEU A 282 -1.48 -5.15 -15.60
N THR A 283 -1.68 -4.83 -14.32
CA THR A 283 -1.43 -5.75 -13.22
C THR A 283 -2.39 -6.94 -13.27
N PHE A 284 -3.68 -6.69 -13.51
CA PHE A 284 -4.68 -7.73 -13.67
C PHE A 284 -4.37 -8.63 -14.87
N LEU A 285 -4.08 -8.03 -16.03
CA LEU A 285 -3.75 -8.77 -17.25
C LEU A 285 -2.47 -9.60 -17.13
N HIS A 286 -1.49 -9.10 -16.38
CA HIS A 286 -0.21 -9.79 -16.18
C HIS A 286 -0.35 -11.10 -15.40
N ASP A 287 -1.35 -11.19 -14.51
CA ASP A 287 -1.58 -12.36 -13.65
C ASP A 287 -3.06 -12.84 -13.67
N VAL A 288 -3.76 -12.62 -14.78
CA VAL A 288 -5.17 -13.07 -14.89
C VAL A 288 -5.31 -14.60 -14.69
N ASN A 289 -4.26 -15.36 -14.98
CA ASN A 289 -4.21 -16.80 -14.73
C ASN A 289 -4.25 -17.15 -13.22
N GLY A 290 -4.02 -16.20 -12.33
CA GLY A 290 -4.24 -16.37 -10.89
C GLY A 290 -5.70 -16.71 -10.52
N LEU A 291 -6.65 -16.44 -11.43
CA LEU A 291 -8.06 -16.84 -11.31
C LEU A 291 -8.30 -18.33 -11.68
N LEU A 292 -7.30 -19.02 -12.25
CA LEU A 292 -7.42 -20.43 -12.63
C LEU A 292 -7.36 -21.31 -11.38
N ILE A 293 -8.51 -21.63 -10.83
CA ILE A 293 -8.67 -22.50 -9.66
C ILE A 293 -9.35 -23.78 -10.12
N GLY A 294 -8.71 -24.93 -9.89
CA GLY A 294 -9.25 -26.23 -10.26
C GLY A 294 -10.58 -26.52 -9.55
N PRO A 295 -11.41 -27.45 -10.10
CA PRO A 295 -12.73 -27.74 -9.52
C PRO A 295 -12.66 -28.38 -8.13
N ASP A 296 -11.57 -29.06 -7.82
CA ASP A 296 -11.35 -29.74 -6.53
C ASP A 296 -10.48 -28.91 -5.56
N GLU A 297 -10.07 -27.68 -5.95
CA GLU A 297 -9.28 -26.79 -5.12
C GLU A 297 -10.12 -25.83 -4.31
N PRO A 298 -9.65 -25.40 -3.12
CA PRO A 298 -10.36 -24.42 -2.32
C PRO A 298 -10.48 -23.10 -3.07
N ARG A 299 -11.66 -22.49 -3.00
CA ARG A 299 -11.96 -21.16 -3.56
C ARG A 299 -12.16 -20.12 -2.45
N PRO A 300 -11.75 -18.88 -2.66
CA PRO A 300 -12.10 -17.79 -1.76
C PRO A 300 -13.62 -17.66 -1.61
N GLY A 301 -14.08 -17.42 -0.38
CA GLY A 301 -15.50 -17.19 -0.10
C GLY A 301 -15.93 -15.73 -0.19
N ASN A 302 -14.96 -14.79 -0.17
CA ASN A 302 -15.23 -13.36 -0.14
C ASN A 302 -14.03 -12.57 -0.66
N LEU A 303 -13.82 -12.57 -1.98
CA LEU A 303 -12.75 -11.82 -2.66
C LEU A 303 -13.34 -10.87 -3.70
N THR A 304 -13.08 -9.57 -3.53
CA THR A 304 -13.42 -8.55 -4.52
C THR A 304 -12.12 -8.00 -5.14
N ILE A 305 -12.00 -8.08 -6.45
CA ILE A 305 -10.87 -7.53 -7.22
C ILE A 305 -11.35 -6.28 -7.96
N VAL A 306 -10.87 -5.11 -7.56
CA VAL A 306 -11.17 -3.83 -8.23
C VAL A 306 -10.05 -3.51 -9.20
N VAL A 307 -10.38 -3.44 -10.47
CA VAL A 307 -9.47 -3.11 -11.56
C VAL A 307 -9.71 -1.67 -11.99
N ALA A 308 -8.81 -0.75 -11.60
CA ALA A 308 -8.81 0.62 -12.12
C ALA A 308 -8.21 0.59 -13.53
N ASN A 309 -9.10 0.53 -14.53
CA ASN A 309 -8.71 0.37 -15.93
C ASN A 309 -8.55 1.75 -16.60
N ASP A 310 -7.31 2.15 -16.83
CA ASP A 310 -6.96 3.35 -17.58
C ASP A 310 -6.38 3.04 -18.98
N ASP A 311 -6.54 1.79 -19.41
CA ASP A 311 -6.08 1.23 -20.70
C ASP A 311 -4.58 1.40 -20.92
N GLY A 312 -3.76 1.06 -19.90
CA GLY A 312 -2.32 0.97 -20.07
C GLY A 312 -1.41 1.49 -18.97
N GLY A 313 -0.28 2.08 -19.37
CA GLY A 313 0.80 2.48 -18.48
C GLY A 313 0.62 3.86 -17.82
N GLY A 314 -0.45 4.05 -17.04
CA GLY A 314 -0.80 5.34 -16.41
C GLY A 314 0.31 5.95 -15.53
N ILE A 315 1.14 5.14 -14.89
CA ILE A 315 2.23 5.63 -14.04
C ILE A 315 3.24 6.50 -14.80
N PHE A 316 3.49 6.20 -16.07
CA PHE A 316 4.48 6.91 -16.86
C PHE A 316 4.12 8.37 -17.14
N HIS A 317 2.83 8.76 -17.02
CA HIS A 317 2.41 10.15 -17.10
C HIS A 317 3.02 11.03 -16.01
N THR A 318 3.30 10.50 -14.85
CA THR A 318 3.89 11.25 -13.72
C THR A 318 5.42 11.23 -13.70
N LEU A 319 6.03 10.43 -14.56
CA LEU A 319 7.46 10.34 -14.72
C LEU A 319 7.99 11.27 -15.83
N GLU A 320 9.28 11.27 -16.04
CA GLU A 320 9.97 12.03 -17.11
C GLU A 320 9.46 11.64 -18.50
N ALA A 321 9.08 10.37 -18.67
CA ALA A 321 8.51 9.85 -19.91
C ALA A 321 7.16 10.50 -20.30
N GLY A 322 6.41 11.03 -19.35
CA GLY A 322 5.18 11.78 -19.60
C GLY A 322 5.40 13.28 -19.86
N ALA A 323 6.63 13.73 -20.10
CA ALA A 323 6.90 15.12 -20.42
C ALA A 323 6.32 15.49 -21.82
N GLU A 324 5.86 16.72 -21.96
CA GLU A 324 5.29 17.26 -23.21
C GLU A 324 6.21 17.08 -24.42
N SER A 325 7.54 17.14 -24.20
CA SER A 325 8.53 16.94 -25.26
C SER A 325 8.53 15.55 -25.91
N VAL A 326 7.97 14.54 -25.25
CA VAL A 326 7.89 13.14 -25.74
C VAL A 326 6.45 12.66 -25.97
N GLU A 327 5.47 13.54 -25.83
CA GLU A 327 4.03 13.24 -25.93
C GLU A 327 3.67 12.49 -27.22
N ARG A 328 4.30 12.83 -28.34
CA ARG A 328 4.04 12.21 -29.65
C ARG A 328 4.20 10.69 -29.66
N ASP A 329 5.20 10.18 -28.94
CA ASP A 329 5.54 8.76 -28.92
C ASP A 329 5.07 8.06 -27.63
N PHE A 330 4.50 8.83 -26.68
CA PHE A 330 4.13 8.36 -25.35
C PHE A 330 3.19 7.14 -25.39
N GLU A 331 2.08 7.25 -26.13
CA GLU A 331 1.08 6.17 -26.17
C GLU A 331 1.64 4.89 -26.75
N ARG A 332 2.53 4.96 -27.72
CA ARG A 332 3.13 3.79 -28.34
C ARG A 332 4.18 3.12 -27.47
N VAL A 333 4.94 3.90 -26.68
CA VAL A 333 6.14 3.41 -25.98
C VAL A 333 5.86 3.15 -24.50
N PHE A 334 5.03 3.96 -23.87
CA PHE A 334 4.75 3.93 -22.43
C PHE A 334 3.29 3.70 -22.10
N GLY A 335 2.37 4.37 -22.76
CA GLY A 335 0.92 4.22 -22.57
C GLY A 335 0.47 2.81 -22.92
N THR A 336 0.84 2.35 -24.11
CA THR A 336 0.63 0.97 -24.60
C THR A 336 -0.79 0.46 -24.38
N GLY A 337 -1.81 1.23 -24.82
CA GLY A 337 -3.22 0.85 -24.73
C GLY A 337 -3.47 -0.56 -25.27
N HIS A 338 -4.19 -1.37 -24.52
CA HIS A 338 -4.38 -2.80 -24.84
C HIS A 338 -5.78 -3.15 -25.32
N HIS A 339 -6.81 -2.37 -24.95
CA HIS A 339 -8.23 -2.54 -25.33
C HIS A 339 -8.76 -3.97 -25.05
N VAL A 340 -8.28 -4.63 -24.00
CA VAL A 340 -8.70 -5.99 -23.64
C VAL A 340 -9.99 -5.93 -22.81
N GLY A 341 -10.96 -6.78 -23.17
CA GLY A 341 -12.21 -6.89 -22.40
C GLY A 341 -12.00 -7.70 -21.12
N VAL A 342 -11.93 -7.03 -19.98
CA VAL A 342 -11.76 -7.61 -18.63
C VAL A 342 -12.93 -8.53 -18.29
N GLU A 343 -14.16 -8.16 -18.66
CA GLU A 343 -15.38 -8.97 -18.49
C GLU A 343 -15.19 -10.41 -19.01
N LYS A 344 -14.74 -10.52 -20.26
CA LYS A 344 -14.59 -11.84 -20.91
C LYS A 344 -13.53 -12.70 -20.24
N LEU A 345 -12.48 -12.08 -19.73
CA LEU A 345 -11.45 -12.79 -18.97
C LEU A 345 -11.98 -13.24 -17.61
N ALA A 346 -12.63 -12.39 -16.85
CA ALA A 346 -13.20 -12.74 -15.55
C ALA A 346 -14.19 -13.94 -15.70
N GLN A 347 -15.11 -13.84 -16.65
CA GLN A 347 -16.10 -14.88 -16.94
C GLN A 347 -15.46 -16.19 -17.41
N ALA A 348 -14.39 -16.14 -18.23
CA ALA A 348 -13.68 -17.33 -18.71
C ALA A 348 -13.05 -18.15 -17.58
N TYR A 349 -12.66 -17.49 -16.48
CA TYR A 349 -12.14 -18.13 -15.28
C TYR A 349 -13.20 -18.40 -14.20
N GLY A 350 -14.47 -18.10 -14.48
CA GLY A 350 -15.59 -18.36 -13.56
C GLY A 350 -15.66 -17.40 -12.36
N ALA A 351 -15.13 -16.18 -12.50
CA ALA A 351 -15.38 -15.11 -11.58
C ALA A 351 -16.63 -14.30 -12.00
N ASP A 352 -17.34 -13.77 -11.03
CA ASP A 352 -18.40 -12.80 -11.29
C ASP A 352 -17.79 -11.49 -11.77
N TYR A 353 -18.53 -10.75 -12.59
CA TYR A 353 -18.07 -9.50 -13.16
C TYR A 353 -19.10 -8.38 -12.96
N GLU A 354 -18.62 -7.24 -12.54
CA GLU A 354 -19.38 -6.00 -12.43
C GLU A 354 -18.60 -4.88 -13.16
N HIS A 355 -19.34 -3.95 -13.73
CA HIS A 355 -18.76 -2.74 -14.33
C HIS A 355 -19.23 -1.51 -13.58
N ALA A 356 -18.35 -0.59 -13.29
CA ALA A 356 -18.66 0.70 -12.69
C ALA A 356 -18.14 1.82 -13.56
N GLY A 357 -19.06 2.54 -14.23
CA GLY A 357 -18.74 3.72 -15.05
C GLY A 357 -18.69 5.02 -14.24
N SER A 358 -18.95 4.96 -12.94
CA SER A 358 -18.96 6.12 -12.04
C SER A 358 -18.54 5.73 -10.62
N LEU A 359 -18.06 6.74 -9.86
CA LEU A 359 -17.73 6.58 -8.46
C LEU A 359 -18.93 6.10 -7.62
N GLN A 360 -20.14 6.60 -7.94
CA GLN A 360 -21.36 6.20 -7.25
C GLN A 360 -21.69 4.72 -7.48
N GLU A 361 -21.56 4.24 -8.72
CA GLU A 361 -21.78 2.82 -9.06
C GLU A 361 -20.76 1.94 -8.33
N LEU A 362 -19.48 2.34 -8.32
CA LEU A 362 -18.44 1.61 -7.59
C LEU A 362 -18.77 1.49 -6.09
N LEU A 363 -19.12 2.59 -5.42
CA LEU A 363 -19.47 2.59 -4.01
C LEU A 363 -20.69 1.70 -3.73
N GLN A 364 -21.73 1.79 -4.55
CA GLN A 364 -22.93 0.95 -4.41
C GLN A 364 -22.59 -0.53 -4.55
N THR A 365 -21.75 -0.88 -5.52
CA THR A 365 -21.30 -2.26 -5.74
C THR A 365 -20.48 -2.78 -4.56
N LEU A 366 -19.53 -2.00 -4.07
CA LEU A 366 -18.69 -2.38 -2.92
C LEU A 366 -19.51 -2.60 -1.64
N ILE A 367 -20.46 -1.70 -1.36
CA ILE A 367 -21.37 -1.83 -0.19
C ILE A 367 -22.29 -3.06 -0.34
N ARG A 368 -22.81 -3.31 -1.54
CA ARG A 368 -23.63 -4.49 -1.79
C ARG A 368 -22.84 -5.79 -1.58
N LEU A 369 -21.61 -5.87 -2.10
CA LEU A 369 -20.75 -7.05 -1.95
C LEU A 369 -20.28 -7.26 -0.51
N GLU A 370 -20.17 -6.21 0.29
CA GLU A 370 -19.94 -6.34 1.73
C GLU A 370 -21.12 -7.04 2.42
N ALA A 371 -22.36 -6.67 2.06
CA ALA A 371 -23.56 -7.26 2.62
C ALA A 371 -23.84 -8.67 2.07
N GLU A 372 -23.61 -8.89 0.79
CA GLU A 372 -23.89 -10.13 0.05
C GLU A 372 -22.68 -10.55 -0.78
N PRO A 373 -21.63 -11.13 -0.14
CA PRO A 373 -20.41 -11.47 -0.82
C PRO A 373 -20.57 -12.63 -1.79
N ASN A 374 -19.91 -12.50 -2.94
CA ASN A 374 -19.71 -13.58 -3.88
C ASN A 374 -18.30 -14.20 -3.69
N PRO A 375 -18.09 -15.43 -4.11
CA PRO A 375 -16.78 -16.08 -3.96
C PRO A 375 -15.63 -15.27 -4.54
N ILE A 376 -15.73 -14.87 -5.81
CA ILE A 376 -14.76 -13.98 -6.47
C ILE A 376 -15.55 -13.05 -7.38
N THR A 377 -15.44 -11.74 -7.14
CA THR A 377 -16.00 -10.72 -8.03
C THR A 377 -14.89 -9.82 -8.56
N VAL A 378 -14.88 -9.62 -9.87
CA VAL A 378 -14.03 -8.61 -10.53
C VAL A 378 -14.88 -7.40 -10.86
N ILE A 379 -14.53 -6.24 -10.30
CA ILE A 379 -15.16 -4.95 -10.62
C ILE A 379 -14.19 -4.18 -11.53
N GLU A 380 -14.60 -3.94 -12.76
CA GLU A 380 -13.87 -3.06 -13.66
C GLU A 380 -14.39 -1.64 -13.52
N VAL A 381 -13.48 -0.69 -13.35
CA VAL A 381 -13.79 0.74 -13.23
C VAL A 381 -13.07 1.49 -14.34
N ASP A 382 -13.84 2.12 -15.24
CA ASP A 382 -13.27 2.96 -16.29
C ASP A 382 -12.65 4.21 -15.68
N THR A 383 -11.35 4.36 -15.83
CA THR A 383 -10.61 5.52 -15.32
C THR A 383 -9.84 6.22 -16.43
N THR A 384 -9.42 7.46 -16.17
CA THR A 384 -8.60 8.22 -17.10
C THR A 384 -7.17 8.38 -16.59
N ARG A 385 -6.18 8.16 -17.47
CA ARG A 385 -4.77 8.50 -17.22
C ARG A 385 -4.40 9.88 -17.80
N ALA A 386 -5.22 10.46 -18.68
CA ALA A 386 -4.91 11.70 -19.38
C ALA A 386 -4.69 12.88 -18.43
N THR A 387 -5.43 12.94 -17.33
CA THR A 387 -5.35 14.00 -16.32
C THR A 387 -4.40 13.69 -15.16
N ARG A 388 -3.77 12.50 -15.15
CA ARG A 388 -2.93 12.03 -14.04
C ARG A 388 -1.79 12.98 -13.69
N ARG A 389 -1.12 13.54 -14.71
CA ARG A 389 -0.05 14.54 -14.51
C ARG A 389 -0.58 15.84 -13.93
N ALA A 390 -1.71 16.34 -14.43
CA ALA A 390 -2.34 17.55 -13.93
C ALA A 390 -2.77 17.40 -12.46
N LEU A 391 -3.38 16.25 -12.11
CA LEU A 391 -3.73 15.93 -10.74
C LEU A 391 -2.47 15.89 -9.84
N ALA A 392 -1.39 15.22 -10.26
CA ALA A 392 -0.14 15.20 -9.50
C ALA A 392 0.44 16.61 -9.31
N GLN A 393 0.37 17.49 -10.31
CA GLN A 393 0.79 18.87 -10.19
C GLN A 393 -0.11 19.70 -9.27
N ARG A 394 -1.42 19.43 -9.27
CA ARG A 394 -2.38 20.06 -8.34
C ARG A 394 -2.06 19.71 -6.89
N LEU A 395 -1.75 18.44 -6.64
CA LEU A 395 -1.34 17.96 -5.30
C LEU A 395 0.02 18.51 -4.87
N ALA A 396 0.88 18.91 -5.80
CA ALA A 396 2.21 19.45 -5.52
C ALA A 396 2.22 20.96 -5.18
N ARG A 397 1.12 21.66 -5.37
CA ARG A 397 0.95 23.10 -5.03
C ARG A 397 0.62 23.29 -3.57
#